data_c8282dff723e3d50a8c5045583bbbce8
#
_entry.id   c8282dff723e3d50a8c5045583bbbce8
#
_cell.length_a   1.000
_cell.length_b   1.000
_cell.length_c   1.000
_cell.angle_alpha   90.00
_cell.angle_beta   90.00
_cell.angle_gamma   90.00
#
_symmetry.space_group_name_H-M   'P 1'
#
loop_
_entity.id
_entity.type
_entity.pdbx_description
1 polymer ?
#
loop_
_entity_poly.entity_id
_entity_poly.type
_entity_poly.pdbx_seq_one_letter_code
_entity_poly.pdbx_strand_id
1 'polypeptide(L)'
;MALYFDGQKTLGSEQYDAVAYYRLSKDDGAKHESDSIANQRKVIRAFLQNNPNIHLVEEAQDDGYTGTNYDRPGFRSVLHAIQSKRVNCVIVKDLSRLGREYIETGKYLEMIFPSFGVRFIAINDDVDSENSRAGDDIIIPVKNIMNEAYCRELSKKLRRQFQIQRGNGEFLGAFANYGYCKSPDDKHKLVVDDYAAEVVRGIFSLKLQGYNQQAIADFLNNEKVLSPADYKRSQGLKYKTGFKTSSQSRWSAVSISRILTNPIYIGRLVQGKRGTPNYKIKTMRMREEKDWVVVENNHAPIIEPLTFTLVQRMLERDTRTAPQNEIVYPLSGMVFCADCKASMLRRTVRRGNKVFSYYVCSTNKRGNGCSSHSLEQGKLEQAVLRAITKQIDIILDTDELLKAMGKSKIENAHIKRLNLAIAQKNSELDRYRDFRMKLYEALNDDLIDRDEYERMRGKYAGMIEETERVIRQLSADRENSLANSTPRDWMASIAEFRGITELSREVVITLVDKIYVYKDKHIRIDFNFRNELAYYKEILQQREVG
;
A
#
# COMPACT_ATOMS: atom_id res chain seq x y z
N MET A 1 -23.03 5.91 -73.35
CA MET A 1 -23.53 7.27 -73.04
C MET A 1 -22.65 7.78 -71.88
N ALA A 2 -21.58 8.51 -72.21
CA ALA A 2 -20.60 9.00 -71.29
C ALA A 2 -21.08 10.35 -70.77
N LEU A 3 -21.28 10.46 -69.45
CA LEU A 3 -21.55 11.74 -68.82
C LEU A 3 -20.19 12.37 -68.44
N TYR A 4 -19.84 13.36 -69.23
CA TYR A 4 -18.77 14.31 -68.90
C TYR A 4 -19.23 15.17 -67.75
N PHE A 5 -18.57 15.07 -66.61
CA PHE A 5 -18.63 16.09 -65.53
C PHE A 5 -17.50 17.10 -65.80
N ASP A 6 -17.91 18.23 -66.37
CA ASP A 6 -17.09 19.40 -66.51
C ASP A 6 -17.02 20.08 -65.14
N GLY A 7 -15.90 19.90 -64.44
CA GLY A 7 -15.67 20.41 -63.09
C GLY A 7 -14.57 21.45 -63.08
N GLN A 8 -14.74 22.56 -63.79
CA GLN A 8 -14.01 23.79 -63.49
C GLN A 8 -14.58 24.35 -62.18
N LYS A 9 -13.97 24.00 -61.01
CA LYS A 9 -14.12 24.78 -59.78
C LYS A 9 -13.49 26.17 -60.03
N THR A 10 -14.33 27.16 -60.32
CA THR A 10 -14.00 28.59 -60.18
C THR A 10 -13.50 28.83 -58.76
N LEU A 11 -12.30 29.39 -58.62
CA LEU A 11 -11.80 29.98 -57.36
C LEU A 11 -12.71 31.14 -56.96
N GLY A 12 -13.89 30.86 -56.44
CA GLY A 12 -14.76 31.79 -55.75
C GLY A 12 -14.56 31.57 -54.26
N SER A 13 -14.26 32.62 -53.55
CA SER A 13 -14.00 32.65 -52.09
C SER A 13 -15.06 31.91 -51.33
N GLU A 14 -14.83 30.62 -51.05
CA GLU A 14 -15.67 29.88 -50.09
C GLU A 14 -15.55 30.62 -48.74
N GLN A 15 -16.67 31.05 -48.19
CA GLN A 15 -16.76 31.63 -46.83
C GLN A 15 -16.81 30.48 -45.82
N TYR A 16 -16.01 30.62 -44.77
CA TYR A 16 -15.95 29.64 -43.69
C TYR A 16 -16.46 30.25 -42.40
N ASP A 17 -17.43 29.57 -41.79
CA ASP A 17 -17.91 29.83 -40.44
C ASP A 17 -17.08 29.00 -39.46
N ALA A 18 -16.22 29.65 -38.70
CA ALA A 18 -15.20 28.96 -37.89
C ALA A 18 -15.54 28.93 -36.40
N VAL A 19 -15.20 27.81 -35.76
CA VAL A 19 -15.06 27.71 -34.31
C VAL A 19 -13.61 27.71 -33.90
N ALA A 20 -13.21 28.61 -33.01
CA ALA A 20 -11.88 28.63 -32.41
C ALA A 20 -11.90 27.76 -31.15
N TYR A 21 -10.98 26.78 -31.10
CA TYR A 21 -10.87 25.88 -29.95
C TYR A 21 -9.57 26.10 -29.18
N TYR A 22 -9.71 26.30 -27.86
CA TYR A 22 -8.61 26.57 -26.94
C TYR A 22 -8.49 25.48 -25.89
N ARG A 23 -7.27 25.09 -25.53
CA ARG A 23 -7.06 24.13 -24.45
C ARG A 23 -5.83 24.48 -23.62
N LEU A 24 -6.02 24.45 -22.27
CA LEU A 24 -4.93 24.55 -21.30
C LEU A 24 -4.93 23.30 -20.41
N SER A 25 -3.75 22.69 -20.22
CA SER A 25 -3.57 21.56 -19.31
C SER A 25 -3.29 22.07 -17.89
N LYS A 26 -3.67 21.29 -16.86
CA LYS A 26 -3.27 21.56 -15.47
C LYS A 26 -1.76 21.58 -15.26
N ASP A 27 -1.03 20.84 -16.10
CA ASP A 27 0.42 20.75 -16.05
C ASP A 27 1.13 21.94 -16.73
N ASP A 28 0.41 22.66 -17.61
CA ASP A 28 0.89 23.89 -18.26
C ASP A 28 0.76 25.12 -17.33
N GLY A 29 0.64 24.89 -16.01
CA GLY A 29 0.41 25.92 -15.00
C GLY A 29 1.44 27.03 -15.03
N ALA A 30 0.97 28.27 -15.16
CA ALA A 30 1.54 29.58 -14.77
C ALA A 30 3.00 29.92 -15.13
N LYS A 31 3.76 29.07 -15.82
CA LYS A 31 5.21 29.30 -16.05
C LYS A 31 5.57 29.82 -17.44
N HIS A 32 4.68 29.76 -18.43
CA HIS A 32 4.91 30.37 -19.75
C HIS A 32 3.67 31.14 -20.21
N GLU A 33 3.76 32.47 -20.26
CA GLU A 33 2.76 33.34 -20.85
C GLU A 33 2.37 32.95 -22.29
N SER A 34 3.26 32.26 -23.00
CA SER A 34 3.07 31.79 -24.37
C SER A 34 1.96 30.77 -24.56
N ASP A 35 1.53 30.04 -23.51
CA ASP A 35 0.56 28.95 -23.60
C ASP A 35 -0.81 29.27 -22.98
N SER A 36 -1.01 30.45 -22.44
CA SER A 36 -2.29 30.85 -21.88
C SER A 36 -3.40 30.88 -22.94
N ILE A 37 -4.66 30.64 -22.54
CA ILE A 37 -5.82 30.76 -23.44
C ILE A 37 -5.87 32.14 -24.08
N ALA A 38 -5.48 33.20 -23.33
CA ALA A 38 -5.41 34.56 -23.84
C ALA A 38 -4.41 34.68 -25.01
N ASN A 39 -3.26 34.03 -24.93
CA ASN A 39 -2.27 34.04 -26.00
C ASN A 39 -2.74 33.20 -27.22
N GLN A 40 -3.36 32.04 -27.00
CA GLN A 40 -3.97 31.26 -28.09
C GLN A 40 -5.02 32.11 -28.84
N ARG A 41 -5.85 32.85 -28.11
CA ARG A 41 -6.85 33.77 -28.68
C ARG A 41 -6.22 34.92 -29.52
N LYS A 42 -5.10 35.48 -29.04
CA LYS A 42 -4.36 36.51 -29.79
C LYS A 42 -3.84 35.97 -31.12
N VAL A 43 -3.23 34.78 -31.12
CA VAL A 43 -2.71 34.14 -32.33
C VAL A 43 -3.81 33.85 -33.35
N ILE A 44 -4.95 33.31 -32.90
CA ILE A 44 -6.08 33.01 -33.80
C ILE A 44 -6.69 34.28 -34.36
N ARG A 45 -6.86 35.32 -33.55
CA ARG A 45 -7.38 36.64 -34.04
C ARG A 45 -6.46 37.29 -35.05
N ALA A 46 -5.14 37.27 -34.83
CA ALA A 46 -4.18 37.78 -35.81
C ALA A 46 -4.22 36.99 -37.14
N PHE A 47 -4.39 35.66 -37.07
CA PHE A 47 -4.58 34.83 -38.26
C PHE A 47 -5.86 35.20 -39.03
N LEU A 48 -6.99 35.40 -38.33
CA LEU A 48 -8.27 35.77 -38.93
C LEU A 48 -8.23 37.17 -39.60
N GLN A 49 -7.45 38.12 -39.07
CA GLN A 49 -7.26 39.43 -39.72
C GLN A 49 -6.64 39.33 -41.10
N ASN A 50 -5.77 38.33 -41.31
CA ASN A 50 -5.12 38.05 -42.58
C ASN A 50 -5.92 37.11 -43.51
N ASN A 51 -7.03 36.54 -43.01
CA ASN A 51 -7.89 35.61 -43.75
C ASN A 51 -9.37 36.05 -43.68
N PRO A 52 -9.76 37.08 -44.42
CA PRO A 52 -11.12 37.69 -44.30
C PRO A 52 -12.25 36.80 -44.78
N ASN A 53 -11.96 35.72 -45.48
CA ASN A 53 -12.91 34.69 -45.88
C ASN A 53 -13.31 33.69 -44.75
N ILE A 54 -12.71 33.83 -43.55
CA ILE A 54 -13.01 33.00 -42.39
C ILE A 54 -13.66 33.84 -41.30
N HIS A 55 -14.92 33.56 -41.01
CA HIS A 55 -15.70 34.27 -39.97
C HIS A 55 -15.70 33.47 -38.68
N LEU A 56 -15.24 34.08 -37.57
CA LEU A 56 -15.31 33.45 -36.25
C LEU A 56 -16.73 33.53 -35.70
N VAL A 57 -17.43 32.40 -35.63
CA VAL A 57 -18.82 32.30 -35.16
C VAL A 57 -18.87 31.92 -33.69
N GLU A 58 -17.99 30.98 -33.26
CA GLU A 58 -18.02 30.42 -31.90
C GLU A 58 -16.59 30.25 -31.34
N GLU A 59 -16.45 30.44 -30.03
CA GLU A 59 -15.22 30.13 -29.30
C GLU A 59 -15.54 29.02 -28.27
N ALA A 60 -14.75 27.94 -28.23
CA ALA A 60 -14.88 26.88 -27.26
C ALA A 60 -13.55 26.68 -26.51
N GLN A 61 -13.62 26.43 -25.19
CA GLN A 61 -12.42 26.29 -24.38
C GLN A 61 -12.54 25.16 -23.35
N ASP A 62 -11.40 24.50 -23.10
CA ASP A 62 -11.23 23.51 -22.04
C ASP A 62 -10.01 23.89 -21.18
N ASP A 63 -10.26 24.36 -19.96
CA ASP A 63 -9.22 24.70 -18.98
C ASP A 63 -9.03 23.54 -17.99
N GLY A 64 -7.78 23.13 -17.77
CA GLY A 64 -7.42 22.05 -16.86
C GLY A 64 -7.66 20.65 -17.39
N TYR A 65 -7.90 20.46 -18.68
CA TYR A 65 -8.08 19.17 -19.33
C TYR A 65 -6.81 18.71 -20.07
N THR A 66 -6.48 17.41 -19.95
CA THR A 66 -5.33 16.82 -20.64
C THR A 66 -5.64 16.59 -22.12
N GLY A 67 -4.61 16.63 -22.98
CA GLY A 67 -4.74 16.35 -24.43
C GLY A 67 -4.93 14.87 -24.77
N THR A 68 -4.95 13.95 -23.81
CA THR A 68 -5.05 12.50 -24.02
C THR A 68 -6.47 11.95 -23.94
N ASN A 69 -7.48 12.81 -23.78
CA ASN A 69 -8.89 12.42 -23.74
C ASN A 69 -9.72 13.48 -24.48
N TYR A 70 -10.64 13.04 -25.33
CA TYR A 70 -11.56 13.88 -26.12
C TYR A 70 -12.92 14.09 -25.45
N ASP A 71 -13.17 13.44 -24.32
CA ASP A 71 -14.37 13.67 -23.51
C ASP A 71 -14.25 14.95 -22.67
N ARG A 72 -14.36 16.09 -23.33
CA ARG A 72 -14.19 17.44 -22.78
C ARG A 72 -15.38 18.31 -23.15
N PRO A 73 -15.91 19.14 -22.23
CA PRO A 73 -17.08 19.97 -22.47
C PRO A 73 -16.93 20.92 -23.68
N GLY A 74 -15.81 21.64 -23.77
CA GLY A 74 -15.54 22.56 -24.89
C GLY A 74 -15.39 21.83 -26.22
N PHE A 75 -14.71 20.68 -26.25
CA PHE A 75 -14.59 19.88 -27.47
C PHE A 75 -15.93 19.27 -27.89
N ARG A 76 -16.77 18.84 -26.95
CA ARG A 76 -18.14 18.41 -27.27
C ARG A 76 -18.97 19.54 -27.87
N SER A 77 -18.81 20.80 -27.42
CA SER A 77 -19.45 21.96 -28.03
C SER A 77 -19.02 22.15 -29.49
N VAL A 78 -17.72 22.00 -29.78
CA VAL A 78 -17.20 22.02 -31.16
C VAL A 78 -17.88 20.95 -32.03
N LEU A 79 -17.93 19.71 -31.55
CA LEU A 79 -18.58 18.61 -32.29
C LEU A 79 -20.09 18.88 -32.52
N HIS A 80 -20.77 19.42 -31.53
CA HIS A 80 -22.18 19.79 -31.64
C HIS A 80 -22.40 20.93 -32.67
N ALA A 81 -21.51 21.92 -32.69
CA ALA A 81 -21.56 23.01 -33.67
C ALA A 81 -21.36 22.50 -35.10
N ILE A 82 -20.45 21.53 -35.30
CA ILE A 82 -20.22 20.83 -36.57
C ILE A 82 -21.47 20.04 -36.97
N GLN A 83 -22.00 19.19 -36.09
CA GLN A 83 -23.17 18.34 -36.36
C GLN A 83 -24.41 19.15 -36.70
N SER A 84 -24.58 20.30 -36.04
CA SER A 84 -25.68 21.24 -36.30
C SER A 84 -25.44 22.13 -37.54
N LYS A 85 -24.35 21.92 -38.27
CA LYS A 85 -23.94 22.70 -39.45
C LYS A 85 -23.85 24.20 -39.21
N ARG A 86 -23.61 24.63 -37.96
CA ARG A 86 -23.38 26.03 -37.61
C ARG A 86 -21.99 26.53 -38.00
N VAL A 87 -21.03 25.59 -38.05
CA VAL A 87 -19.65 25.83 -38.40
C VAL A 87 -19.15 24.80 -39.41
N ASN A 88 -18.30 25.21 -40.31
CA ASN A 88 -17.66 24.38 -41.32
C ASN A 88 -16.11 24.52 -41.28
N CYS A 89 -15.57 25.21 -40.25
CA CYS A 89 -14.14 25.34 -40.04
C CYS A 89 -13.80 25.21 -38.55
N VAL A 90 -12.73 24.50 -38.22
CA VAL A 90 -12.16 24.41 -36.86
C VAL A 90 -10.76 24.98 -36.86
N ILE A 91 -10.49 25.94 -35.97
CA ILE A 91 -9.18 26.59 -35.87
C ILE A 91 -8.59 26.37 -34.50
N VAL A 92 -7.33 25.93 -34.46
CA VAL A 92 -6.54 25.79 -33.22
C VAL A 92 -5.17 26.47 -33.39
N LYS A 93 -4.53 26.84 -32.27
CA LYS A 93 -3.17 27.40 -32.31
C LYS A 93 -2.17 26.37 -32.87
N ASP A 94 -2.22 25.14 -32.38
CA ASP A 94 -1.36 24.01 -32.78
C ASP A 94 -2.10 22.68 -32.59
N LEU A 95 -1.62 21.61 -33.23
CA LEU A 95 -2.22 20.27 -33.16
C LEU A 95 -2.32 19.73 -31.73
N SER A 96 -1.41 20.13 -30.85
CA SER A 96 -1.42 19.68 -29.46
C SER A 96 -2.66 20.19 -28.69
N ARG A 97 -3.29 21.27 -29.15
CA ARG A 97 -4.54 21.81 -28.55
C ARG A 97 -5.73 20.92 -28.92
N LEU A 98 -5.77 20.38 -30.15
CA LEU A 98 -6.80 19.41 -30.52
C LEU A 98 -6.64 18.13 -29.70
N GLY A 99 -5.46 17.50 -29.70
CA GLY A 99 -5.16 16.30 -28.95
C GLY A 99 -3.70 15.87 -29.01
N ARG A 100 -3.30 15.00 -28.09
CA ARG A 100 -1.95 14.41 -28.02
C ARG A 100 -1.98 12.87 -28.20
N GLU A 101 -3.15 12.31 -28.44
CA GLU A 101 -3.34 10.88 -28.69
C GLU A 101 -3.46 10.64 -30.20
N TYR A 102 -2.49 9.93 -30.76
CA TYR A 102 -2.35 9.76 -32.22
C TYR A 102 -3.59 9.18 -32.90
N ILE A 103 -4.14 8.08 -32.34
CA ILE A 103 -5.26 7.35 -32.97
C ILE A 103 -6.53 8.21 -33.01
N GLU A 104 -6.90 8.81 -31.88
CA GLU A 104 -8.10 9.64 -31.80
C GLU A 104 -7.95 10.96 -32.59
N THR A 105 -6.77 11.59 -32.52
CA THR A 105 -6.52 12.82 -33.30
C THR A 105 -6.59 12.53 -34.80
N GLY A 106 -5.95 11.43 -35.26
CA GLY A 106 -6.02 11.00 -36.65
C GLY A 106 -7.46 10.72 -37.10
N LYS A 107 -8.26 10.04 -36.26
CA LYS A 107 -9.66 9.78 -36.54
C LYS A 107 -10.49 11.07 -36.79
N TYR A 108 -10.24 12.13 -36.01
CA TYR A 108 -10.93 13.41 -36.22
C TYR A 108 -10.45 14.08 -37.50
N LEU A 109 -9.15 14.11 -37.76
CA LEU A 109 -8.57 14.81 -38.90
C LEU A 109 -8.80 14.09 -40.23
N GLU A 110 -8.70 12.75 -40.24
CA GLU A 110 -8.73 11.96 -41.46
C GLU A 110 -10.14 11.42 -41.79
N MET A 111 -11.01 11.27 -40.80
CA MET A 111 -12.34 10.67 -41.00
C MET A 111 -13.48 11.62 -40.65
N ILE A 112 -13.51 12.12 -39.40
CA ILE A 112 -14.69 12.84 -38.89
C ILE A 112 -14.84 14.21 -39.53
N PHE A 113 -13.83 15.08 -39.47
CA PHE A 113 -13.93 16.41 -40.05
C PHE A 113 -14.15 16.38 -41.56
N PRO A 114 -13.44 15.56 -42.36
CA PRO A 114 -13.73 15.41 -43.77
C PRO A 114 -15.15 14.88 -44.08
N SER A 115 -15.67 13.93 -43.28
CA SER A 115 -17.03 13.40 -43.48
C SER A 115 -18.14 14.45 -43.27
N PHE A 116 -17.87 15.50 -42.51
CA PHE A 116 -18.79 16.62 -42.32
C PHE A 116 -18.45 17.81 -43.24
N GLY A 117 -17.43 17.72 -44.10
CA GLY A 117 -16.96 18.83 -44.93
C GLY A 117 -16.36 19.99 -44.15
N VAL A 118 -15.72 19.67 -43.02
CA VAL A 118 -15.15 20.67 -42.10
C VAL A 118 -13.69 20.88 -42.40
N ARG A 119 -13.28 22.12 -42.72
CA ARG A 119 -11.89 22.55 -42.82
C ARG A 119 -11.24 22.60 -41.44
N PHE A 120 -10.02 22.09 -41.31
CA PHE A 120 -9.24 22.14 -40.08
C PHE A 120 -7.96 22.93 -40.27
N ILE A 121 -7.71 23.88 -39.37
CA ILE A 121 -6.51 24.74 -39.41
C ILE A 121 -5.77 24.69 -38.07
N ALA A 122 -4.48 24.36 -38.10
CA ALA A 122 -3.57 24.48 -36.95
C ALA A 122 -2.43 25.45 -37.31
N ILE A 123 -2.54 26.70 -36.79
CA ILE A 123 -1.76 27.85 -37.27
C ILE A 123 -0.25 27.65 -37.13
N ASN A 124 0.24 27.30 -35.92
CA ASN A 124 1.67 27.15 -35.66
C ASN A 124 2.29 25.88 -36.28
N ASP A 125 1.46 24.94 -36.67
CA ASP A 125 1.90 23.72 -37.33
C ASP A 125 1.85 23.81 -38.85
N ASP A 126 1.35 24.95 -39.36
CA ASP A 126 1.14 25.18 -40.81
C ASP A 126 0.29 24.08 -41.47
N VAL A 127 -0.75 23.63 -40.73
CA VAL A 127 -1.67 22.60 -41.19
C VAL A 127 -3.00 23.23 -41.57
N ASP A 128 -3.42 22.99 -42.80
CA ASP A 128 -4.69 23.42 -43.39
C ASP A 128 -5.25 22.30 -44.26
N SER A 129 -6.36 21.69 -43.87
CA SER A 129 -6.94 20.52 -44.57
C SER A 129 -7.43 20.83 -45.99
N GLU A 130 -7.59 22.11 -46.36
CA GLU A 130 -8.01 22.50 -47.71
C GLU A 130 -6.80 22.77 -48.64
N ASN A 131 -5.71 23.29 -48.09
CA ASN A 131 -4.49 23.63 -48.79
C ASN A 131 -3.41 22.54 -48.70
N SER A 132 -3.82 21.27 -48.41
CA SER A 132 -2.85 20.19 -48.25
C SER A 132 -2.03 19.97 -49.53
N ARG A 133 -0.75 20.30 -49.45
CA ARG A 133 0.24 19.93 -50.45
C ARG A 133 0.51 18.44 -50.35
N ALA A 134 0.88 17.76 -51.43
CA ALA A 134 1.11 16.31 -51.49
C ALA A 134 2.11 15.72 -50.45
N GLY A 135 2.71 16.55 -49.58
CA GLY A 135 3.56 16.13 -48.46
C GLY A 135 2.90 16.20 -47.08
N ASP A 136 1.74 16.86 -46.95
CA ASP A 136 1.08 17.10 -45.66
C ASP A 136 0.47 15.83 -45.09
N ASP A 137 0.08 14.88 -45.92
CA ASP A 137 -0.44 13.55 -45.51
C ASP A 137 0.55 12.75 -44.65
N ILE A 138 1.85 13.04 -44.75
CA ILE A 138 2.91 12.39 -43.96
C ILE A 138 3.28 13.26 -42.73
N ILE A 139 3.24 14.58 -42.87
CA ILE A 139 3.68 15.51 -41.83
C ILE A 139 2.79 15.46 -40.58
N ILE A 140 1.46 15.40 -40.75
CA ILE A 140 0.51 15.34 -39.66
C ILE A 140 0.65 14.06 -38.81
N PRO A 141 0.67 12.84 -39.40
CA PRO A 141 0.96 11.62 -38.66
C PRO A 141 2.29 11.65 -37.94
N VAL A 142 3.38 12.16 -38.59
CA VAL A 142 4.70 12.26 -37.95
C VAL A 142 4.68 13.20 -36.75
N LYS A 143 4.09 14.39 -36.85
CA LYS A 143 3.95 15.33 -35.72
C LYS A 143 3.15 14.71 -34.56
N ASN A 144 2.08 14.01 -34.83
CA ASN A 144 1.29 13.31 -33.82
C ASN A 144 2.06 12.19 -33.13
N ILE A 145 2.83 11.39 -33.88
CA ILE A 145 3.73 10.34 -33.32
C ILE A 145 4.80 10.99 -32.43
N MET A 146 5.40 12.09 -32.86
CA MET A 146 6.39 12.81 -32.05
C MET A 146 5.79 13.34 -30.74
N ASN A 147 4.58 13.93 -30.77
CA ASN A 147 3.88 14.39 -29.59
C ASN A 147 3.55 13.23 -28.61
N GLU A 148 3.13 12.08 -29.13
CA GLU A 148 2.92 10.89 -28.31
C GLU A 148 4.22 10.36 -27.71
N ALA A 149 5.29 10.30 -28.49
CA ALA A 149 6.61 9.88 -28.03
C ALA A 149 7.12 10.78 -26.90
N TYR A 150 6.96 12.09 -27.03
CA TYR A 150 7.31 13.06 -25.99
C TYR A 150 6.53 12.83 -24.68
N CYS A 151 5.20 12.65 -24.77
CA CYS A 151 4.37 12.34 -23.59
C CYS A 151 4.81 11.04 -22.91
N ARG A 152 5.15 10.02 -23.68
CA ARG A 152 5.64 8.73 -23.19
C ARG A 152 6.99 8.87 -22.48
N GLU A 153 7.91 9.61 -23.07
CA GLU A 153 9.22 9.87 -22.49
C GLU A 153 9.12 10.67 -21.18
N LEU A 154 8.34 11.76 -21.17
CA LEU A 154 8.10 12.56 -19.98
C LEU A 154 7.50 11.71 -18.84
N SER A 155 6.53 10.87 -19.16
CA SER A 155 5.96 9.94 -18.17
C SER A 155 6.99 8.96 -17.60
N LYS A 156 7.90 8.43 -18.43
CA LYS A 156 9.00 7.57 -17.97
C LYS A 156 9.95 8.32 -17.05
N LYS A 157 10.35 9.55 -17.43
CA LYS A 157 11.24 10.40 -16.62
C LYS A 157 10.63 10.73 -15.26
N LEU A 158 9.36 11.15 -15.20
CA LEU A 158 8.65 11.43 -13.95
C LEU A 158 8.52 10.20 -13.05
N ARG A 159 8.18 9.04 -13.61
CA ARG A 159 8.10 7.79 -12.83
C ARG A 159 9.45 7.40 -12.22
N ARG A 160 10.53 7.55 -12.99
CA ARG A 160 11.90 7.29 -12.50
C ARG A 160 12.28 8.27 -11.40
N GLN A 161 11.97 9.54 -11.57
CA GLN A 161 12.22 10.56 -10.54
C GLN A 161 11.46 10.24 -9.25
N PHE A 162 10.15 9.94 -9.32
CA PHE A 162 9.38 9.53 -8.14
C PHE A 162 9.92 8.25 -7.49
N GLN A 163 10.49 7.33 -8.25
CA GLN A 163 11.09 6.13 -7.68
C GLN A 163 12.37 6.48 -6.90
N ILE A 164 13.23 7.34 -7.44
CA ILE A 164 14.44 7.83 -6.77
C ILE A 164 14.07 8.59 -5.49
N GLN A 165 13.14 9.54 -5.57
CA GLN A 165 12.69 10.31 -4.41
C GLN A 165 12.14 9.42 -3.30
N ARG A 166 11.32 8.40 -3.64
CA ARG A 166 10.85 7.42 -2.65
C ARG A 166 12.01 6.64 -2.03
N GLY A 167 13.00 6.22 -2.84
CA GLY A 167 14.19 5.53 -2.36
C GLY A 167 15.02 6.38 -1.39
N ASN A 168 15.06 7.69 -1.61
CA ASN A 168 15.70 8.66 -0.72
C ASN A 168 14.89 8.94 0.55
N GLY A 169 13.71 8.33 0.72
CA GLY A 169 12.86 8.56 1.88
C GLY A 169 12.03 9.85 1.82
N GLU A 170 11.93 10.49 0.67
CA GLU A 170 11.09 11.68 0.49
C GLU A 170 9.60 11.31 0.55
N PHE A 171 8.83 11.99 1.39
CA PHE A 171 7.39 11.80 1.46
C PHE A 171 6.69 12.49 0.29
N LEU A 172 6.09 11.72 -0.61
CA LEU A 172 5.45 12.24 -1.83
C LEU A 172 3.92 12.37 -1.73
N GLY A 173 3.34 12.06 -0.59
CA GLY A 173 1.89 12.23 -0.37
C GLY A 173 1.47 13.69 -0.41
N ALA A 174 0.29 13.98 -0.97
CA ALA A 174 -0.26 15.35 -0.98
C ALA A 174 -0.48 15.86 0.46
N PHE A 175 -0.96 15.00 1.35
CA PHE A 175 -1.22 15.29 2.76
C PHE A 175 -0.54 14.25 3.64
N ALA A 176 0.00 14.69 4.77
CA ALA A 176 0.56 13.80 5.77
C ALA A 176 -0.51 12.89 6.39
N ASN A 177 -0.10 11.75 6.93
CA ASN A 177 -0.97 10.88 7.70
C ASN A 177 -1.36 11.57 9.02
N TYR A 178 -2.52 11.20 9.58
CA TYR A 178 -2.95 11.71 10.89
C TYR A 178 -1.91 11.33 11.96
N GLY A 179 -1.54 12.26 12.83
CA GLY A 179 -0.40 12.11 13.75
C GLY A 179 0.89 12.76 13.25
N TYR A 180 0.94 13.12 11.95
CA TYR A 180 2.08 13.81 11.35
C TYR A 180 1.63 15.03 10.55
N CYS A 181 2.51 16.01 10.44
CA CYS A 181 2.43 17.12 9.49
C CYS A 181 3.67 17.13 8.59
N LYS A 182 3.61 17.90 7.51
CA LYS A 182 4.78 18.17 6.68
C LYS A 182 5.64 19.23 7.34
N SER A 183 6.97 19.07 7.30
CA SER A 183 7.87 20.10 7.80
C SER A 183 7.62 21.43 7.07
N PRO A 184 7.65 22.55 7.78
CA PRO A 184 7.59 23.88 7.16
C PRO A 184 8.76 24.14 6.19
N ASP A 185 9.95 23.61 6.53
CA ASP A 185 11.18 23.81 5.74
C ASP A 185 11.27 22.88 4.54
N ASP A 186 10.71 21.67 4.67
CA ASP A 186 10.77 20.64 3.62
C ASP A 186 9.47 19.84 3.55
N LYS A 187 8.66 20.11 2.54
CA LYS A 187 7.38 19.42 2.29
C LYS A 187 7.49 17.90 2.07
N HIS A 188 8.71 17.38 1.91
CA HIS A 188 9.01 15.97 1.71
C HIS A 188 9.40 15.25 3.01
N LYS A 189 9.50 15.97 4.13
CA LYS A 189 9.75 15.42 5.46
C LYS A 189 8.49 15.44 6.31
N LEU A 190 8.35 14.37 7.12
CA LEU A 190 7.28 14.25 8.11
C LEU A 190 7.80 14.66 9.48
N VAL A 191 7.00 15.45 10.19
CA VAL A 191 7.23 15.86 11.57
C VAL A 191 6.02 15.45 12.40
N VAL A 192 6.23 15.08 13.66
CA VAL A 192 5.14 14.70 14.57
C VAL A 192 4.25 15.90 14.84
N ASP A 193 2.94 15.70 14.76
CA ASP A 193 1.91 16.63 15.17
C ASP A 193 1.46 16.21 16.57
N ASP A 194 1.85 16.96 17.59
CA ASP A 194 1.71 16.55 19.00
C ASP A 194 0.27 16.19 19.37
N TYR A 195 -0.71 17.03 18.98
CA TYR A 195 -2.12 16.76 19.27
C TYR A 195 -2.60 15.47 18.56
N ALA A 196 -2.37 15.37 17.28
CA ALA A 196 -2.84 14.21 16.50
C ALA A 196 -2.06 12.94 16.88
N ALA A 197 -0.80 13.07 17.28
CA ALA A 197 0.02 11.96 17.76
C ALA A 197 -0.50 11.41 19.11
N GLU A 198 -0.95 12.28 20.02
CA GLU A 198 -1.56 11.85 21.28
C GLU A 198 -2.83 11.04 21.05
N VAL A 199 -3.68 11.47 20.12
CA VAL A 199 -4.86 10.69 19.73
C VAL A 199 -4.46 9.31 19.14
N VAL A 200 -3.40 9.25 18.34
CA VAL A 200 -2.89 7.98 17.80
C VAL A 200 -2.40 7.07 18.93
N ARG A 201 -1.64 7.58 19.91
CA ARG A 201 -1.22 6.81 21.09
C ARG A 201 -2.42 6.29 21.87
N GLY A 202 -3.45 7.13 22.08
CA GLY A 202 -4.71 6.74 22.71
C GLY A 202 -5.41 5.59 21.96
N ILE A 203 -5.48 5.62 20.64
CA ILE A 203 -6.05 4.54 19.80
C ILE A 203 -5.29 3.22 20.02
N PHE A 204 -3.96 3.25 20.04
CA PHE A 204 -3.15 2.05 20.29
C PHE A 204 -3.31 1.54 21.71
N SER A 205 -3.35 2.43 22.73
CA SER A 205 -3.60 2.08 24.13
C SER A 205 -4.97 1.42 24.34
N LEU A 206 -6.04 2.00 23.80
CA LEU A 206 -7.38 1.41 23.85
C LEU A 206 -7.41 0.02 23.17
N LYS A 207 -6.66 -0.14 22.08
CA LYS A 207 -6.57 -1.44 21.42
C LYS A 207 -5.87 -2.48 22.29
N LEU A 208 -4.76 -2.14 22.96
CA LEU A 208 -4.07 -3.02 23.91
C LEU A 208 -4.99 -3.40 25.09
N GLN A 209 -5.81 -2.48 25.57
CA GLN A 209 -6.82 -2.74 26.60
C GLN A 209 -7.95 -3.68 26.13
N GLY A 210 -7.97 -4.03 24.83
CA GLY A 210 -8.90 -5.01 24.26
C GLY A 210 -10.14 -4.43 23.60
N TYR A 211 -10.26 -3.11 23.46
CA TYR A 211 -11.39 -2.52 22.72
C TYR A 211 -11.38 -2.93 21.25
N ASN A 212 -12.55 -3.20 20.70
CA ASN A 212 -12.69 -3.43 19.26
C ASN A 212 -12.65 -2.09 18.50
N GLN A 213 -12.42 -2.13 17.19
CA GLN A 213 -12.24 -0.93 16.38
C GLN A 213 -13.49 -0.04 16.35
N GLN A 214 -14.69 -0.61 16.45
CA GLN A 214 -15.93 0.16 16.51
C GLN A 214 -16.06 0.89 17.84
N ALA A 215 -15.81 0.23 18.96
CA ALA A 215 -15.84 0.85 20.29
C ALA A 215 -14.82 2.00 20.40
N ILE A 216 -13.62 1.85 19.84
CA ILE A 216 -12.63 2.95 19.79
C ILE A 216 -13.17 4.12 18.96
N ALA A 217 -13.79 3.85 17.81
CA ALA A 217 -14.38 4.89 16.97
C ALA A 217 -15.52 5.62 17.70
N ASP A 218 -16.38 4.88 18.38
CA ASP A 218 -17.52 5.44 19.13
C ASP A 218 -17.03 6.26 20.32
N PHE A 219 -16.00 5.80 21.04
CA PHE A 219 -15.35 6.55 22.11
C PHE A 219 -14.84 7.91 21.60
N LEU A 220 -14.05 7.93 20.52
CA LEU A 220 -13.53 9.17 19.95
C LEU A 220 -14.63 10.12 19.43
N ASN A 221 -15.72 9.57 18.91
CA ASN A 221 -16.87 10.36 18.49
C ASN A 221 -17.62 10.98 19.68
N ASN A 222 -17.76 10.25 20.79
CA ASN A 222 -18.39 10.72 22.01
C ASN A 222 -17.57 11.82 22.69
N GLU A 223 -16.24 11.64 22.71
CA GLU A 223 -15.30 12.66 23.21
C GLU A 223 -15.13 13.85 22.21
N LYS A 224 -15.88 13.87 21.10
CA LYS A 224 -15.85 14.91 20.06
C LYS A 224 -14.45 15.15 19.47
N VAL A 225 -13.59 14.15 19.48
CA VAL A 225 -12.28 14.21 18.82
C VAL A 225 -12.48 14.30 17.32
N LEU A 226 -11.88 15.32 16.69
CA LEU A 226 -12.01 15.53 15.23
C LEU A 226 -11.47 14.34 14.44
N SER A 227 -12.27 13.88 13.47
CA SER A 227 -11.82 12.85 12.54
C SER A 227 -10.61 13.33 11.71
N PRO A 228 -9.80 12.44 11.14
CA PRO A 228 -8.63 12.84 10.32
C PRO A 228 -8.96 13.82 9.19
N ALA A 229 -10.17 13.72 8.63
CA ALA A 229 -10.61 14.61 7.56
C ALA A 229 -10.96 16.02 8.08
N ASP A 230 -11.71 16.08 9.18
CA ASP A 230 -12.11 17.36 9.77
C ASP A 230 -10.94 18.06 10.46
N TYR A 231 -10.03 17.29 11.06
CA TYR A 231 -8.79 17.83 11.62
C TYR A 231 -7.95 18.52 10.54
N LYS A 232 -7.77 17.89 9.37
CA LYS A 232 -7.06 18.52 8.26
C LYS A 232 -7.74 19.80 7.76
N ARG A 233 -9.06 19.83 7.76
CA ARG A 233 -9.83 21.04 7.40
C ARG A 233 -9.68 22.15 8.44
N SER A 234 -9.68 21.81 9.73
CA SER A 234 -9.47 22.79 10.81
C SER A 234 -8.08 23.43 10.76
N GLN A 235 -7.08 22.70 10.22
CA GLN A 235 -5.75 23.23 9.94
C GLN A 235 -5.66 24.06 8.64
N GLY A 236 -6.79 24.39 8.02
CA GLY A 236 -6.84 25.20 6.79
C GLY A 236 -6.43 24.44 5.52
N LEU A 237 -6.20 23.13 5.59
CA LEU A 237 -5.81 22.34 4.42
C LEU A 237 -7.00 22.11 3.49
N LYS A 238 -6.81 22.32 2.18
CA LYS A 238 -7.82 22.09 1.12
C LYS A 238 -8.05 20.58 0.88
N TYR A 239 -8.32 19.84 1.96
CA TYR A 239 -8.52 18.40 1.90
C TYR A 239 -9.93 18.06 1.41
N LYS A 240 -10.03 17.36 0.27
CA LYS A 240 -11.29 16.82 -0.27
C LYS A 240 -11.23 15.29 -0.24
N THR A 241 -12.25 14.65 0.33
CA THR A 241 -12.39 13.20 0.27
C THR A 241 -13.14 12.82 -0.99
N GLY A 242 -12.81 11.64 -1.57
CA GLY A 242 -13.59 11.09 -2.70
C GLY A 242 -14.95 10.51 -2.29
N PHE A 243 -15.28 10.50 -1.01
CA PHE A 243 -16.55 10.01 -0.49
C PHE A 243 -17.53 11.17 -0.31
N LYS A 244 -18.83 10.91 -0.58
CA LYS A 244 -19.91 11.82 -0.19
C LYS A 244 -19.97 11.83 1.34
N THR A 245 -19.36 12.82 1.97
CA THR A 245 -19.43 13.02 3.42
C THR A 245 -20.51 14.04 3.73
N SER A 246 -21.22 13.85 4.85
CA SER A 246 -22.00 14.89 5.51
C SER A 246 -21.05 16.07 5.88
N SER A 247 -21.59 17.20 6.30
CA SER A 247 -20.84 18.38 6.70
C SER A 247 -19.74 18.10 7.73
N GLN A 248 -19.96 17.10 8.59
CA GLN A 248 -18.97 16.59 9.56
C GLN A 248 -18.68 15.11 9.28
N SER A 249 -17.42 14.74 9.25
CA SER A 249 -17.00 13.34 9.17
C SER A 249 -16.79 12.75 10.56
N ARG A 250 -17.14 11.47 10.73
CA ARG A 250 -17.02 10.75 12.00
C ARG A 250 -15.91 9.71 11.93
N TRP A 251 -15.38 9.35 13.08
CA TRP A 251 -14.54 8.17 13.20
C TRP A 251 -15.33 6.91 12.87
N SER A 252 -14.69 5.95 12.24
CA SER A 252 -15.28 4.66 11.87
C SER A 252 -14.30 3.54 12.17
N ALA A 253 -14.79 2.31 12.35
CA ALA A 253 -13.94 1.13 12.55
C ALA A 253 -12.88 0.98 11.43
N VAL A 254 -13.22 1.37 10.18
CA VAL A 254 -12.28 1.34 9.05
C VAL A 254 -11.17 2.37 9.22
N SER A 255 -11.47 3.58 9.69
CA SER A 255 -10.44 4.60 9.95
C SER A 255 -9.49 4.18 11.06
N ILE A 256 -10.02 3.60 12.15
CA ILE A 256 -9.21 3.03 13.23
C ILE A 256 -8.33 1.89 12.74
N SER A 257 -8.89 0.94 11.97
CA SER A 257 -8.13 -0.17 11.40
C SER A 257 -6.97 0.32 10.52
N ARG A 258 -7.19 1.36 9.69
CA ARG A 258 -6.14 1.96 8.87
C ARG A 258 -5.01 2.59 9.68
N ILE A 259 -5.32 3.18 10.83
CA ILE A 259 -4.31 3.70 11.75
C ILE A 259 -3.54 2.55 12.38
N LEU A 260 -4.22 1.58 12.96
CA LEU A 260 -3.60 0.45 13.65
C LEU A 260 -2.70 -0.41 12.76
N THR A 261 -2.94 -0.45 11.44
CA THR A 261 -2.16 -1.28 10.49
C THR A 261 -1.11 -0.51 9.70
N ASN A 262 -0.96 0.80 9.93
CA ASN A 262 -0.05 1.60 9.13
C ASN A 262 1.35 1.67 9.76
N PRO A 263 2.39 1.11 9.11
CA PRO A 263 3.75 1.10 9.65
C PRO A 263 4.41 2.49 9.74
N ILE A 264 3.77 3.53 9.21
CA ILE A 264 4.27 4.90 9.31
C ILE A 264 4.44 5.33 10.79
N TYR A 265 3.61 4.80 11.69
CA TYR A 265 3.64 5.17 13.11
C TYR A 265 4.87 4.65 13.87
N ILE A 266 5.59 3.69 13.29
CA ILE A 266 6.88 3.20 13.82
C ILE A 266 8.08 3.79 13.07
N GLY A 267 7.90 4.89 12.35
CA GLY A 267 8.97 5.54 11.58
C GLY A 267 9.28 4.88 10.23
N ARG A 268 8.49 3.89 9.82
CA ARG A 268 8.69 3.14 8.57
C ARG A 268 7.85 3.73 7.45
N LEU A 269 8.50 4.31 6.45
CA LEU A 269 7.82 4.92 5.30
C LEU A 269 7.64 3.91 4.17
N VAL A 270 6.39 3.57 3.84
CA VAL A 270 6.04 2.63 2.77
C VAL A 270 5.27 3.36 1.68
N GLN A 271 5.87 3.49 0.50
CA GLN A 271 5.32 4.21 -0.63
C GLN A 271 5.29 3.36 -1.91
N GLY A 272 4.63 3.87 -2.95
CA GLY A 272 4.57 3.18 -4.24
C GLY A 272 3.59 2.00 -4.29
N LYS A 273 2.72 1.82 -3.28
CA LYS A 273 1.72 0.74 -3.19
C LYS A 273 0.75 0.70 -4.37
N ARG A 274 0.52 1.83 -5.03
CA ARG A 274 -0.40 1.95 -6.17
C ARG A 274 0.30 2.67 -7.32
N GLY A 275 -0.14 2.38 -8.53
CA GLY A 275 0.33 3.06 -9.73
C GLY A 275 -0.57 2.79 -10.93
N THR A 276 -0.41 3.59 -11.99
CA THR A 276 -1.07 3.36 -13.27
C THR A 276 -0.18 2.48 -14.15
N PRO A 277 -0.74 1.56 -14.96
CA PRO A 277 0.04 0.72 -15.88
C PRO A 277 0.89 1.55 -16.85
N ASN A 278 0.27 2.57 -17.46
CA ASN A 278 0.93 3.50 -18.37
C ASN A 278 0.31 4.90 -18.22
N TYR A 279 0.79 5.88 -19.00
CA TYR A 279 0.32 7.27 -18.95
C TYR A 279 -1.09 7.46 -19.55
N LYS A 280 -1.54 6.57 -20.44
CA LYS A 280 -2.88 6.59 -21.05
C LYS A 280 -3.95 6.05 -20.09
N ILE A 281 -3.62 5.05 -19.27
CA ILE A 281 -4.57 4.42 -18.34
C ILE A 281 -4.51 5.13 -16.98
N LYS A 282 -5.58 5.84 -16.63
CA LYS A 282 -5.68 6.60 -15.37
C LYS A 282 -6.09 5.74 -14.16
N THR A 283 -6.57 4.51 -14.40
CA THR A 283 -7.01 3.61 -13.33
C THR A 283 -5.81 3.16 -12.49
N MET A 284 -5.86 3.49 -11.21
CA MET A 284 -4.86 3.09 -10.22
C MET A 284 -5.03 1.60 -9.88
N ARG A 285 -3.93 0.84 -9.94
CA ARG A 285 -3.88 -0.57 -9.52
C ARG A 285 -2.93 -0.74 -8.35
N MET A 286 -3.22 -1.70 -7.46
CA MET A 286 -2.27 -2.12 -6.44
C MET A 286 -1.07 -2.77 -7.12
N ARG A 287 0.12 -2.51 -6.60
CA ARG A 287 1.37 -3.18 -6.96
C ARG A 287 1.63 -4.33 -6.00
N GLU A 288 2.42 -5.29 -6.43
CA GLU A 288 2.90 -6.36 -5.55
C GLU A 288 3.78 -5.76 -4.43
N GLU A 289 3.81 -6.40 -3.28
CA GLU A 289 4.56 -5.88 -2.11
C GLU A 289 6.06 -5.75 -2.38
N LYS A 290 6.62 -6.63 -3.21
CA LYS A 290 8.02 -6.56 -3.65
C LYS A 290 8.38 -5.29 -4.42
N ASP A 291 7.38 -4.62 -5.02
CA ASP A 291 7.55 -3.39 -5.79
C ASP A 291 7.31 -2.12 -4.95
N TRP A 292 6.99 -2.28 -3.66
CA TRP A 292 6.84 -1.16 -2.76
C TRP A 292 8.20 -0.62 -2.35
N VAL A 293 8.28 0.67 -2.16
CA VAL A 293 9.49 1.30 -1.63
C VAL A 293 9.32 1.46 -0.13
N VAL A 294 10.20 0.81 0.62
CA VAL A 294 10.21 0.81 2.08
C VAL A 294 11.50 1.48 2.56
N VAL A 295 11.35 2.47 3.44
CA VAL A 295 12.47 3.15 4.09
C VAL A 295 12.26 3.06 5.60
N GLU A 296 13.17 2.38 6.27
CA GLU A 296 13.16 2.23 7.74
C GLU A 296 13.70 3.49 8.41
N ASN A 297 13.25 3.78 9.64
CA ASN A 297 13.71 4.90 10.45
C ASN A 297 13.72 6.25 9.71
N ASN A 298 12.71 6.46 8.85
CA ASN A 298 12.63 7.65 7.99
C ASN A 298 12.26 8.94 8.76
N HIS A 299 11.48 8.81 9.82
CA HIS A 299 10.97 9.92 10.63
C HIS A 299 10.76 9.46 12.09
N ALA A 300 10.56 10.40 12.99
CA ALA A 300 10.33 10.10 14.41
C ALA A 300 9.08 9.21 14.59
N PRO A 301 9.18 8.06 15.27
CA PRO A 301 8.05 7.19 15.52
C PRO A 301 7.10 7.80 16.57
N ILE A 302 5.80 7.56 16.42
CA ILE A 302 4.77 7.90 17.43
C ILE A 302 4.53 6.71 18.34
N ILE A 303 4.66 5.50 17.82
CA ILE A 303 4.40 4.23 18.50
C ILE A 303 5.68 3.40 18.50
N GLU A 304 5.96 2.76 19.62
CA GLU A 304 7.08 1.84 19.74
C GLU A 304 6.87 0.57 18.88
N PRO A 305 7.94 0.04 18.27
CA PRO A 305 7.85 -1.15 17.42
C PRO A 305 7.23 -2.37 18.11
N LEU A 306 7.50 -2.57 19.40
CA LEU A 306 6.91 -3.66 20.19
C LEU A 306 5.40 -3.51 20.29
N THR A 307 4.92 -2.32 20.71
CA THR A 307 3.50 -1.97 20.80
C THR A 307 2.78 -2.20 19.47
N PHE A 308 3.36 -1.75 18.38
CA PHE A 308 2.82 -1.98 17.04
C PHE A 308 2.71 -3.47 16.72
N THR A 309 3.76 -4.25 16.98
CA THR A 309 3.78 -5.70 16.74
C THR A 309 2.71 -6.43 17.56
N LEU A 310 2.54 -6.07 18.84
CA LEU A 310 1.48 -6.63 19.68
C LEU A 310 0.09 -6.33 19.12
N VAL A 311 -0.14 -5.10 18.67
CA VAL A 311 -1.41 -4.73 18.02
C VAL A 311 -1.65 -5.49 16.74
N GLN A 312 -0.62 -5.71 15.87
CA GLN A 312 -0.77 -6.56 14.68
C GLN A 312 -1.19 -7.98 15.06
N ARG A 313 -0.53 -8.61 16.04
CA ARG A 313 -0.94 -9.93 16.56
C ARG A 313 -2.38 -9.95 17.07
N MET A 314 -2.83 -8.87 17.73
CA MET A 314 -4.24 -8.75 18.15
C MET A 314 -5.22 -8.66 16.97
N LEU A 315 -4.82 -8.01 15.89
CA LEU A 315 -5.66 -7.85 14.69
C LEU A 315 -5.74 -9.15 13.87
N GLU A 316 -4.69 -9.96 13.86
CA GLU A 316 -4.65 -11.26 13.17
C GLU A 316 -5.52 -12.32 13.86
N ARG A 317 -5.75 -12.19 15.16
CA ARG A 317 -6.58 -13.15 15.91
C ARG A 317 -8.06 -12.95 15.60
N ASP A 318 -8.80 -14.04 15.41
CA ASP A 318 -10.26 -13.98 15.25
C ASP A 318 -10.91 -13.52 16.57
N THR A 319 -11.24 -12.25 16.61
CA THR A 319 -11.80 -11.58 17.79
C THR A 319 -13.21 -11.08 17.53
N ARG A 320 -14.01 -11.82 16.76
CA ARG A 320 -15.41 -11.47 16.51
C ARG A 320 -16.14 -11.34 17.85
N THR A 321 -16.57 -10.14 18.15
CA THR A 321 -17.39 -9.83 19.33
C THR A 321 -18.87 -9.79 18.93
N ALA A 322 -19.74 -10.13 19.87
CA ALA A 322 -21.16 -9.86 19.68
C ALA A 322 -21.37 -8.33 19.52
N PRO A 323 -22.37 -7.89 18.75
CA PRO A 323 -22.58 -6.45 18.48
C PRO A 323 -22.70 -5.56 19.72
N GLN A 324 -23.02 -6.14 20.88
CA GLN A 324 -23.18 -5.42 22.16
C GLN A 324 -21.92 -5.45 23.04
N ASN A 325 -20.83 -6.14 22.61
CA ASN A 325 -19.60 -6.22 23.39
C ASN A 325 -18.54 -5.29 22.81
N GLU A 326 -18.14 -4.32 23.59
CA GLU A 326 -17.09 -3.34 23.24
C GLU A 326 -15.69 -3.91 23.43
N ILE A 327 -15.52 -4.81 24.41
CA ILE A 327 -14.23 -5.36 24.81
C ILE A 327 -14.11 -6.83 24.35
N VAL A 328 -12.96 -7.16 23.81
CA VAL A 328 -12.55 -8.52 23.46
C VAL A 328 -12.08 -9.24 24.72
N TYR A 329 -12.64 -10.41 25.03
CA TYR A 329 -12.20 -11.20 26.20
C TYR A 329 -10.71 -11.56 26.11
N PRO A 330 -10.00 -11.62 27.26
CA PRO A 330 -8.54 -11.80 27.28
C PRO A 330 -8.04 -13.00 26.45
N LEU A 331 -8.73 -14.13 26.48
CA LEU A 331 -8.34 -15.36 25.79
C LEU A 331 -8.99 -15.54 24.41
N SER A 332 -9.77 -14.57 23.90
CA SER A 332 -10.43 -14.69 22.59
C SER A 332 -9.41 -14.88 21.45
N GLY A 333 -9.65 -15.89 20.58
CA GLY A 333 -8.76 -16.22 19.46
C GLY A 333 -7.44 -16.87 19.86
N MET A 334 -7.24 -17.21 21.15
CA MET A 334 -6.01 -17.81 21.67
C MET A 334 -6.17 -19.28 22.08
N VAL A 335 -7.43 -19.75 22.22
CA VAL A 335 -7.74 -21.09 22.72
C VAL A 335 -8.08 -22.03 21.56
N PHE A 336 -7.41 -23.17 21.53
CA PHE A 336 -7.52 -24.18 20.46
C PHE A 336 -7.80 -25.55 21.06
N CYS A 337 -8.53 -26.38 20.32
CA CYS A 337 -8.70 -27.78 20.64
C CYS A 337 -7.39 -28.53 20.42
N ALA A 338 -6.95 -29.33 21.38
CA ALA A 338 -5.70 -30.09 21.28
C ALA A 338 -5.75 -31.18 20.20
N ASP A 339 -6.92 -31.78 19.92
CA ASP A 339 -7.09 -32.85 18.97
C ASP A 339 -7.20 -32.33 17.53
N CYS A 340 -8.22 -31.49 17.23
CA CYS A 340 -8.47 -31.02 15.86
C CYS A 340 -7.81 -29.69 15.52
N LYS A 341 -7.08 -29.05 16.44
CA LYS A 341 -6.39 -27.76 16.29
C LYS A 341 -7.30 -26.58 15.90
N ALA A 342 -8.61 -26.79 15.84
CA ALA A 342 -9.57 -25.72 15.56
C ALA A 342 -9.72 -24.78 16.75
N SER A 343 -10.06 -23.51 16.48
CA SER A 343 -10.31 -22.51 17.53
C SER A 343 -11.51 -22.92 18.41
N MET A 344 -11.42 -22.62 19.70
CA MET A 344 -12.52 -22.83 20.63
C MET A 344 -13.35 -21.56 20.74
N LEU A 345 -14.68 -21.75 20.77
CA LEU A 345 -15.65 -20.66 20.84
C LEU A 345 -16.12 -20.49 22.29
N ARG A 346 -16.20 -19.23 22.73
CA ARG A 346 -16.83 -18.89 24.01
C ARG A 346 -18.34 -19.04 23.89
N ARG A 347 -18.95 -19.84 24.77
CA ARG A 347 -20.40 -20.04 24.87
C ARG A 347 -20.88 -19.70 26.26
N THR A 348 -21.93 -18.90 26.33
CA THR A 348 -22.61 -18.57 27.59
C THR A 348 -23.86 -19.41 27.73
N VAL A 349 -24.05 -20.01 28.90
CA VAL A 349 -25.22 -20.82 29.28
C VAL A 349 -25.86 -20.21 30.53
N ARG A 350 -27.12 -19.93 30.44
CA ARG A 350 -27.92 -19.45 31.61
C ARG A 350 -28.60 -20.63 32.26
N ARG A 351 -28.45 -20.77 33.56
CA ARG A 351 -29.16 -21.74 34.40
C ARG A 351 -29.80 -20.98 35.56
N GLY A 352 -31.11 -20.73 35.46
CA GLY A 352 -31.81 -19.82 36.38
C GLY A 352 -31.17 -18.41 36.35
N ASN A 353 -30.87 -17.84 37.50
CA ASN A 353 -30.24 -16.52 37.61
C ASN A 353 -28.70 -16.54 37.47
N LYS A 354 -28.09 -17.73 37.25
CA LYS A 354 -26.63 -17.84 37.10
C LYS A 354 -26.24 -17.96 35.65
N VAL A 355 -25.17 -17.26 35.30
CA VAL A 355 -24.57 -17.24 33.94
C VAL A 355 -23.22 -17.96 34.01
N PHE A 356 -23.06 -18.99 33.19
CA PHE A 356 -21.82 -19.76 33.07
C PHE A 356 -21.25 -19.59 31.65
N SER A 357 -19.96 -19.41 31.56
CA SER A 357 -19.25 -19.27 30.28
C SER A 357 -18.24 -20.40 30.12
N TYR A 358 -18.23 -21.00 28.92
CA TYR A 358 -17.37 -22.12 28.58
C TYR A 358 -16.67 -21.87 27.24
N TYR A 359 -15.44 -22.33 27.11
CA TYR A 359 -14.78 -22.52 25.81
C TYR A 359 -15.12 -23.91 25.29
N VAL A 360 -15.65 -24.00 24.06
CA VAL A 360 -16.08 -25.25 23.42
C VAL A 360 -15.45 -25.38 22.04
N CYS A 361 -15.07 -26.61 21.64
CA CYS A 361 -14.49 -26.87 20.33
C CYS A 361 -15.46 -26.49 19.20
N SER A 362 -15.01 -25.69 18.23
CA SER A 362 -15.84 -25.25 17.11
C SER A 362 -16.22 -26.39 16.16
N THR A 363 -15.32 -27.36 15.95
CA THR A 363 -15.55 -28.55 15.12
C THR A 363 -16.60 -29.44 15.73
N ASN A 364 -16.50 -29.75 17.02
CA ASN A 364 -17.52 -30.52 17.74
C ASN A 364 -18.89 -29.82 17.72
N LYS A 365 -18.94 -28.50 17.92
CA LYS A 365 -20.19 -27.73 17.88
C LYS A 365 -20.87 -27.80 16.50
N ARG A 366 -20.11 -27.95 15.42
CA ARG A 366 -20.65 -28.08 14.04
C ARG A 366 -20.99 -29.53 13.67
N GLY A 367 -20.75 -30.52 14.54
CA GLY A 367 -21.01 -31.90 14.26
C GLY A 367 -19.94 -32.58 13.38
N ASN A 368 -18.77 -31.99 13.20
CA ASN A 368 -17.74 -32.43 12.23
C ASN A 368 -16.70 -33.40 12.85
N GLY A 369 -17.11 -34.31 13.72
CA GLY A 369 -16.31 -35.49 14.08
C GLY A 369 -15.23 -35.32 15.17
N CYS A 370 -15.13 -34.17 15.85
CA CYS A 370 -14.25 -34.02 17.00
C CYS A 370 -14.98 -34.41 18.30
N SER A 371 -14.24 -34.95 19.28
CA SER A 371 -14.78 -35.21 20.62
C SER A 371 -15.14 -33.91 21.36
N SER A 372 -15.99 -34.03 22.40
CA SER A 372 -16.42 -32.86 23.17
C SER A 372 -15.28 -32.35 24.05
N HIS A 373 -14.76 -31.18 23.68
CA HIS A 373 -13.81 -30.40 24.48
C HIS A 373 -14.52 -29.18 25.02
N SER A 374 -14.60 -29.06 26.33
CA SER A 374 -15.28 -27.97 27.02
C SER A 374 -14.56 -27.63 28.32
N LEU A 375 -14.24 -26.36 28.53
CA LEU A 375 -13.62 -25.87 29.75
C LEU A 375 -14.28 -24.58 30.19
N GLU A 376 -14.56 -24.49 31.50
CA GLU A 376 -15.15 -23.29 32.10
C GLU A 376 -14.17 -22.10 32.01
N GLN A 377 -14.68 -20.93 31.61
CA GLN A 377 -13.88 -19.72 31.40
C GLN A 377 -13.05 -19.36 32.63
N GLY A 378 -13.67 -19.27 33.82
CA GLY A 378 -12.97 -18.86 35.03
C GLY A 378 -11.84 -19.81 35.45
N LYS A 379 -12.03 -21.13 35.24
CA LYS A 379 -10.97 -22.12 35.51
C LYS A 379 -9.82 -22.00 34.52
N LEU A 380 -10.12 -21.76 33.24
CA LEU A 380 -9.09 -21.56 32.23
C LEU A 380 -8.30 -20.27 32.51
N GLU A 381 -8.98 -19.17 32.78
CA GLU A 381 -8.34 -17.87 33.07
C GLU A 381 -7.43 -17.94 34.31
N GLN A 382 -7.87 -18.59 35.40
CA GLN A 382 -7.04 -18.80 36.57
C GLN A 382 -5.80 -19.68 36.27
N ALA A 383 -5.96 -20.73 35.51
CA ALA A 383 -4.84 -21.60 35.17
C ALA A 383 -3.81 -20.87 34.27
N VAL A 384 -4.30 -20.09 33.31
CA VAL A 384 -3.45 -19.27 32.43
C VAL A 384 -2.76 -18.17 33.22
N LEU A 385 -3.45 -17.48 34.13
CA LEU A 385 -2.87 -16.46 35.02
C LEU A 385 -1.69 -17.02 35.83
N ARG A 386 -1.90 -18.16 36.51
CA ARG A 386 -0.83 -18.82 37.28
C ARG A 386 0.38 -19.20 36.41
N ALA A 387 0.13 -19.69 35.20
CA ALA A 387 1.20 -20.07 34.28
C ALA A 387 1.96 -18.83 33.77
N ILE A 388 1.26 -17.74 33.47
CA ILE A 388 1.85 -16.48 33.06
C ILE A 388 2.68 -15.87 34.19
N THR A 389 2.16 -15.78 35.41
CA THR A 389 2.88 -15.25 36.58
C THR A 389 4.20 -15.99 36.77
N LYS A 390 4.14 -17.35 36.76
CA LYS A 390 5.35 -18.16 36.86
C LYS A 390 6.34 -17.92 35.71
N GLN A 391 5.83 -17.70 34.48
CA GLN A 391 6.68 -17.41 33.33
C GLN A 391 7.35 -16.04 33.44
N ILE A 392 6.64 -15.03 33.95
CA ILE A 392 7.19 -13.69 34.23
C ILE A 392 8.35 -13.81 35.24
N ASP A 393 8.13 -14.52 36.37
CA ASP A 393 9.17 -14.70 37.38
C ASP A 393 10.42 -15.34 36.77
N ILE A 394 10.26 -16.42 35.98
CA ILE A 394 11.36 -17.07 35.29
C ILE A 394 12.12 -16.12 34.33
N ILE A 395 11.40 -15.24 33.63
CA ILE A 395 12.03 -14.28 32.69
C ILE A 395 12.81 -13.23 33.46
N LEU A 396 12.25 -12.71 34.56
CA LEU A 396 12.89 -11.69 35.38
C LEU A 396 14.13 -12.24 36.10
N ASP A 397 14.04 -13.44 36.69
CA ASP A 397 15.19 -14.12 37.28
C ASP A 397 16.31 -14.34 36.24
N THR A 398 15.94 -14.75 35.02
CA THR A 398 16.88 -14.92 33.90
C THR A 398 17.53 -13.58 33.54
N ASP A 399 16.78 -12.48 33.48
CA ASP A 399 17.29 -11.14 33.17
C ASP A 399 18.26 -10.62 34.26
N GLU A 400 17.94 -10.84 35.53
CA GLU A 400 18.83 -10.48 36.64
C GLU A 400 20.17 -11.23 36.58
N LEU A 401 20.15 -12.55 36.32
CA LEU A 401 21.36 -13.35 36.14
C LEU A 401 22.17 -12.88 34.94
N LEU A 402 21.53 -12.56 33.82
CA LEU A 402 22.22 -12.05 32.63
C LEU A 402 22.83 -10.65 32.88
N LYS A 403 22.17 -9.79 33.64
CA LYS A 403 22.72 -8.49 34.06
C LYS A 403 24.04 -8.67 34.86
N ALA A 404 24.06 -9.65 35.75
CA ALA A 404 25.26 -9.98 36.54
C ALA A 404 26.43 -10.50 35.69
N MET A 405 26.18 -11.07 34.50
CA MET A 405 27.23 -11.57 33.60
C MET A 405 27.93 -10.47 32.77
N GLY A 406 27.36 -9.30 32.65
CA GLY A 406 27.88 -8.19 31.86
C GLY A 406 27.56 -8.28 30.35
N LYS A 407 27.35 -7.12 29.75
CA LYS A 407 26.84 -6.94 28.37
C LYS A 407 27.69 -7.63 27.30
N SER A 408 29.03 -7.45 27.39
CA SER A 408 29.99 -7.93 26.37
C SER A 408 30.01 -9.45 26.20
N LYS A 409 29.87 -10.22 27.29
CA LYS A 409 29.88 -11.71 27.19
C LYS A 409 28.63 -12.28 26.53
N ILE A 410 27.47 -11.63 26.70
CA ILE A 410 26.20 -12.07 26.13
C ILE A 410 26.15 -11.77 24.63
N GLU A 411 26.59 -10.58 24.23
CA GLU A 411 26.67 -10.18 22.82
C GLU A 411 27.60 -11.11 22.02
N ASN A 412 28.79 -11.41 22.57
CA ASN A 412 29.72 -12.34 21.94
C ASN A 412 29.15 -13.77 21.80
N ALA A 413 28.41 -14.27 22.79
CA ALA A 413 27.78 -15.59 22.72
C ALA A 413 26.66 -15.64 21.67
N HIS A 414 25.86 -14.60 21.55
CA HIS A 414 24.80 -14.50 20.54
C HIS A 414 25.37 -14.44 19.12
N ILE A 415 26.37 -13.59 18.88
CA ILE A 415 27.05 -13.50 17.59
C ILE A 415 27.72 -14.83 17.21
N LYS A 416 28.37 -15.51 18.19
CA LYS A 416 28.97 -16.82 17.97
C LYS A 416 27.96 -17.87 17.53
N ARG A 417 26.75 -17.89 18.14
CA ARG A 417 25.68 -18.81 17.73
C ARG A 417 25.17 -18.52 16.32
N LEU A 418 24.92 -17.25 15.98
CA LEU A 418 24.50 -16.86 14.63
C LEU A 418 25.54 -17.28 13.58
N ASN A 419 26.83 -17.07 13.87
CA ASN A 419 27.93 -17.49 13.00
C ASN A 419 27.96 -19.02 12.83
N LEU A 420 27.73 -19.79 13.89
CA LEU A 420 27.63 -21.25 13.82
C LEU A 420 26.44 -21.71 12.98
N ALA A 421 25.26 -21.10 13.18
CA ALA A 421 24.07 -21.41 12.39
C ALA A 421 24.26 -21.07 10.90
N ILE A 422 24.88 -19.95 10.59
CA ILE A 422 25.23 -19.56 9.21
C ILE A 422 26.20 -20.57 8.59
N ALA A 423 27.24 -20.97 9.34
CA ALA A 423 28.22 -21.96 8.87
C ALA A 423 27.57 -23.33 8.59
N GLN A 424 26.68 -23.81 9.47
CA GLN A 424 25.92 -25.04 9.26
C GLN A 424 25.04 -24.97 8.01
N LYS A 425 24.33 -23.84 7.81
CA LYS A 425 23.49 -23.66 6.63
C LYS A 425 24.28 -23.51 5.33
N ASN A 426 25.46 -22.92 5.37
CA ASN A 426 26.36 -22.90 4.22
C ASN A 426 26.85 -24.31 3.86
N SER A 427 27.23 -25.13 4.84
CA SER A 427 27.61 -26.53 4.60
C SER A 427 26.45 -27.35 4.01
N GLU A 428 25.22 -27.09 4.46
CA GLU A 428 24.01 -27.72 3.91
C GLU A 428 23.76 -27.26 2.46
N LEU A 429 23.96 -25.99 2.17
CA LEU A 429 23.85 -25.40 0.83
C LEU A 429 24.87 -26.02 -0.15
N ASP A 430 26.12 -26.14 0.27
CA ASP A 430 27.18 -26.74 -0.54
C ASP A 430 26.88 -28.19 -0.84
N ARG A 431 26.38 -28.94 0.14
CA ARG A 431 25.92 -30.33 -0.04
C ARG A 431 24.79 -30.45 -1.05
N TYR A 432 23.82 -29.53 -1.07
CA TYR A 432 22.76 -29.54 -2.08
C TYR A 432 23.26 -29.18 -3.47
N ARG A 433 24.23 -28.27 -3.56
CA ARG A 433 24.89 -27.92 -4.82
C ARG A 433 25.68 -29.09 -5.39
N ASP A 434 26.40 -29.82 -4.54
CA ASP A 434 27.12 -31.04 -4.92
C ASP A 434 26.17 -32.14 -5.40
N PHE A 435 25.07 -32.37 -4.71
CA PHE A 435 24.06 -33.32 -5.16
C PHE A 435 23.47 -32.94 -6.52
N ARG A 436 23.19 -31.64 -6.74
CA ARG A 436 22.70 -31.16 -8.03
C ARG A 436 23.74 -31.38 -9.16
N MET A 437 25.02 -31.27 -8.86
CA MET A 437 26.11 -31.53 -9.82
C MET A 437 26.20 -33.02 -10.16
N LYS A 438 26.13 -33.90 -9.13
CA LYS A 438 26.12 -35.37 -9.29
C LYS A 438 24.90 -35.86 -10.08
N LEU A 439 23.76 -35.21 -10.01
CA LEU A 439 22.62 -35.53 -10.86
C LEU A 439 22.89 -35.34 -12.35
N TYR A 440 23.69 -34.33 -12.72
CA TYR A 440 24.09 -34.10 -14.10
C TYR A 440 25.06 -35.20 -14.58
N GLU A 441 25.97 -35.65 -13.72
CA GLU A 441 26.88 -36.78 -14.00
C GLU A 441 26.07 -38.06 -14.19
N ALA A 442 25.12 -38.36 -13.28
CA ALA A 442 24.27 -39.54 -13.35
C ALA A 442 23.38 -39.59 -14.60
N LEU A 443 22.93 -38.44 -15.10
CA LEU A 443 22.21 -38.34 -16.39
C LEU A 443 23.15 -38.63 -17.57
N ASN A 444 24.39 -38.12 -17.55
CA ASN A 444 25.37 -38.39 -18.61
C ASN A 444 25.84 -39.83 -18.64
N ASP A 445 25.82 -40.53 -17.49
CA ASP A 445 26.20 -41.94 -17.35
C ASP A 445 25.00 -42.89 -17.54
N ASP A 446 23.86 -42.38 -18.03
CA ASP A 446 22.60 -43.12 -18.26
C ASP A 446 22.07 -43.86 -17.01
N LEU A 447 22.44 -43.41 -15.80
CA LEU A 447 21.99 -43.99 -14.54
C LEU A 447 20.59 -43.56 -14.12
N ILE A 448 20.12 -42.41 -14.62
CA ILE A 448 18.77 -41.85 -14.40
C ILE A 448 18.19 -41.37 -15.72
N ASP A 449 16.87 -41.42 -15.84
CA ASP A 449 16.18 -40.87 -17.00
C ASP A 449 15.98 -39.36 -16.93
N ARG A 450 15.58 -38.75 -18.04
CA ARG A 450 15.41 -37.30 -18.14
C ARG A 450 14.29 -36.75 -17.25
N ASP A 451 13.21 -37.50 -17.06
CA ASP A 451 12.07 -37.11 -16.24
C ASP A 451 12.42 -37.18 -14.76
N GLU A 452 13.20 -38.16 -14.37
CA GLU A 452 13.73 -38.32 -13.01
C GLU A 452 14.75 -37.21 -12.68
N TYR A 453 15.63 -36.89 -13.65
CA TYR A 453 16.56 -35.79 -13.54
C TYR A 453 15.83 -34.45 -13.32
N GLU A 454 14.81 -34.12 -14.12
CA GLU A 454 14.09 -32.84 -13.97
C GLU A 454 13.32 -32.76 -12.65
N ARG A 455 12.72 -33.83 -12.18
CA ARG A 455 12.06 -33.89 -10.86
C ARG A 455 13.05 -33.64 -9.73
N MET A 456 14.19 -34.33 -9.73
CA MET A 456 15.21 -34.19 -8.70
C MET A 456 15.89 -32.82 -8.74
N ARG A 457 16.20 -32.31 -9.93
CA ARG A 457 16.74 -30.97 -10.15
C ARG A 457 15.81 -29.90 -9.59
N GLY A 458 14.50 -30.00 -9.84
CA GLY A 458 13.49 -29.09 -9.28
C GLY A 458 13.46 -29.12 -7.76
N LYS A 459 13.53 -30.33 -7.16
CA LYS A 459 13.58 -30.50 -5.70
C LYS A 459 14.81 -29.84 -5.08
N TYR A 460 16.01 -30.11 -5.62
CA TYR A 460 17.24 -29.49 -5.10
C TYR A 460 17.31 -27.99 -5.35
N ALA A 461 16.75 -27.49 -6.46
CA ALA A 461 16.64 -26.06 -6.71
C ALA A 461 15.80 -25.37 -5.62
N GLY A 462 14.65 -25.94 -5.24
CA GLY A 462 13.83 -25.43 -4.15
C GLY A 462 14.53 -25.47 -2.78
N MET A 463 15.27 -26.55 -2.48
CA MET A 463 16.04 -26.66 -1.22
C MET A 463 17.19 -25.64 -1.16
N ILE A 464 17.86 -25.37 -2.27
CA ILE A 464 18.90 -24.35 -2.40
C ILE A 464 18.32 -22.96 -2.13
N GLU A 465 17.23 -22.61 -2.81
CA GLU A 465 16.58 -21.31 -2.66
C GLU A 465 16.10 -21.05 -1.22
N GLU A 466 15.48 -22.06 -0.60
CA GLU A 466 15.03 -21.96 0.79
C GLU A 466 16.22 -21.82 1.75
N THR A 467 17.30 -22.59 1.56
CA THR A 467 18.49 -22.52 2.40
C THR A 467 19.19 -21.15 2.24
N GLU A 468 19.29 -20.62 1.02
CA GLU A 468 19.82 -19.27 0.76
C GLU A 468 18.95 -18.19 1.40
N ARG A 469 17.62 -18.35 1.42
CA ARG A 469 16.71 -17.45 2.11
C ARG A 469 16.98 -17.42 3.61
N VAL A 470 17.13 -18.60 4.23
CA VAL A 470 17.46 -18.72 5.66
C VAL A 470 18.83 -18.11 5.99
N ILE A 471 19.84 -18.31 5.14
CA ILE A 471 21.17 -17.71 5.33
C ILE A 471 21.08 -16.17 5.27
N ARG A 472 20.33 -15.61 4.32
CA ARG A 472 20.11 -14.15 4.24
C ARG A 472 19.42 -13.62 5.51
N GLN A 473 18.43 -14.33 6.03
CA GLN A 473 17.75 -13.97 7.27
C GLN A 473 18.72 -13.96 8.47
N LEU A 474 19.45 -15.05 8.69
CA LEU A 474 20.42 -15.18 9.78
C LEU A 474 21.56 -14.13 9.67
N SER A 475 21.97 -13.79 8.46
CA SER A 475 22.98 -12.75 8.22
C SER A 475 22.44 -11.35 8.56
N ALA A 476 21.20 -11.06 8.20
CA ALA A 476 20.53 -9.81 8.57
C ALA A 476 20.34 -9.72 10.09
N ASP A 477 19.95 -10.81 10.75
CA ASP A 477 19.82 -10.87 12.22
C ASP A 477 21.17 -10.65 12.93
N ARG A 478 22.26 -11.18 12.36
CA ARG A 478 23.63 -10.93 12.86
C ARG A 478 24.04 -9.46 12.69
N GLU A 479 23.78 -8.86 11.54
CA GLU A 479 24.08 -7.44 11.28
C GLU A 479 23.26 -6.52 12.19
N ASN A 480 21.97 -6.82 12.36
CA ASN A 480 21.11 -6.10 13.29
C ASN A 480 21.60 -6.23 14.75
N SER A 481 22.07 -7.41 15.15
CA SER A 481 22.64 -7.63 16.48
C SER A 481 23.98 -6.92 16.69
N LEU A 482 24.73 -6.67 15.63
CA LEU A 482 25.96 -5.87 15.67
C LEU A 482 25.68 -4.36 15.68
N ALA A 483 24.60 -3.92 15.01
CA ALA A 483 24.26 -2.51 14.82
C ALA A 483 23.38 -1.91 15.92
N ASN A 484 22.54 -2.73 16.58
CA ASN A 484 21.54 -2.26 17.55
C ASN A 484 21.72 -2.93 18.93
N SER A 485 21.47 -2.13 19.97
CA SER A 485 21.39 -2.52 21.39
C SER A 485 20.66 -3.84 21.63
N THR A 486 21.24 -4.64 22.45
CA THR A 486 20.81 -5.87 23.17
C THR A 486 19.41 -6.47 22.85
N PRO A 487 19.38 -7.77 22.45
CA PRO A 487 18.15 -8.58 22.35
C PRO A 487 17.35 -8.72 23.66
N ARG A 488 17.64 -7.93 24.68
CA ARG A 488 17.09 -7.99 26.03
C ARG A 488 15.95 -7.01 26.33
N ASP A 489 15.71 -6.03 25.44
CA ASP A 489 14.74 -4.96 25.71
C ASP A 489 13.32 -5.51 25.96
N TRP A 490 12.97 -6.65 25.32
CA TRP A 490 11.71 -7.33 25.58
C TRP A 490 11.56 -7.91 27.00
N MET A 491 12.69 -8.33 27.65
CA MET A 491 12.64 -8.83 29.05
C MET A 491 12.35 -7.69 30.01
N ALA A 492 12.93 -6.52 29.77
CA ALA A 492 12.67 -5.32 30.57
C ALA A 492 11.21 -4.87 30.46
N SER A 493 10.60 -4.93 29.27
CA SER A 493 9.18 -4.57 29.08
C SER A 493 8.23 -5.53 29.79
N ILE A 494 8.65 -6.77 30.09
CA ILE A 494 7.83 -7.73 30.85
C ILE A 494 7.82 -7.42 32.33
N ALA A 495 8.79 -6.67 32.84
CA ALA A 495 8.86 -6.28 34.26
C ALA A 495 7.61 -5.48 34.69
N GLU A 496 6.98 -4.73 33.81
CA GLU A 496 5.75 -3.99 34.09
C GLU A 496 4.57 -4.90 34.45
N PHE A 497 4.62 -6.17 34.04
CA PHE A 497 3.58 -7.17 34.35
C PHE A 497 3.86 -7.95 35.66
N ARG A 498 4.87 -7.58 36.44
CA ARG A 498 5.17 -8.24 37.71
C ARG A 498 4.01 -8.06 38.70
N GLY A 499 3.56 -9.14 39.31
CA GLY A 499 2.51 -9.10 40.35
C GLY A 499 1.08 -8.92 39.84
N ILE A 500 0.82 -9.23 38.56
CA ILE A 500 -0.55 -9.17 38.00
C ILE A 500 -1.49 -10.10 38.76
N THR A 501 -2.67 -9.60 39.08
CA THR A 501 -3.76 -10.33 39.77
C THR A 501 -4.89 -10.72 38.81
N GLU A 502 -4.98 -10.09 37.65
CA GLU A 502 -6.00 -10.31 36.63
C GLU A 502 -5.39 -10.41 35.24
N LEU A 503 -6.02 -11.20 34.34
CA LEU A 503 -5.61 -11.32 32.97
C LEU A 503 -6.09 -10.13 32.15
N SER A 504 -5.18 -9.31 31.68
CA SER A 504 -5.45 -8.35 30.61
C SER A 504 -5.21 -8.97 29.23
N ARG A 505 -5.84 -8.42 28.21
CA ARG A 505 -5.62 -8.83 26.81
C ARG A 505 -4.17 -8.61 26.38
N GLU A 506 -3.57 -7.52 26.81
CA GLU A 506 -2.19 -7.13 26.55
C GLU A 506 -1.20 -8.19 27.06
N VAL A 507 -1.30 -8.57 28.34
CA VAL A 507 -0.44 -9.59 28.96
C VAL A 507 -0.51 -10.92 28.21
N VAL A 508 -1.74 -11.35 27.87
CA VAL A 508 -1.93 -12.63 27.18
C VAL A 508 -1.28 -12.58 25.78
N ILE A 509 -1.49 -11.53 25.01
CA ILE A 509 -0.92 -11.41 23.65
C ILE A 509 0.61 -11.26 23.69
N THR A 510 1.15 -10.58 24.71
CA THR A 510 2.59 -10.42 24.88
C THR A 510 3.28 -11.75 25.17
N LEU A 511 2.71 -12.54 26.06
CA LEU A 511 3.39 -13.74 26.58
C LEU A 511 2.95 -15.04 25.97
N VAL A 512 1.73 -15.16 25.46
CA VAL A 512 1.13 -16.41 25.00
C VAL A 512 0.96 -16.41 23.48
N ASP A 513 1.41 -17.45 22.81
CA ASP A 513 1.10 -17.71 21.40
C ASP A 513 -0.22 -18.47 21.27
N LYS A 514 -0.32 -19.66 21.88
CA LYS A 514 -1.51 -20.52 21.78
C LYS A 514 -1.76 -21.27 23.07
N ILE A 515 -3.05 -21.55 23.34
CA ILE A 515 -3.51 -22.37 24.45
C ILE A 515 -4.26 -23.56 23.88
N TYR A 516 -3.82 -24.78 24.17
CA TYR A 516 -4.47 -26.01 23.75
C TYR A 516 -5.21 -26.65 24.92
N VAL A 517 -6.48 -26.98 24.71
CA VAL A 517 -7.34 -27.66 25.68
C VAL A 517 -7.55 -29.10 25.25
N TYR A 518 -7.20 -30.05 26.13
CA TYR A 518 -7.35 -31.49 25.94
C TYR A 518 -8.72 -31.95 26.45
N LYS A 519 -9.11 -33.17 26.07
CA LYS A 519 -10.38 -33.79 26.45
C LYS A 519 -10.51 -33.98 27.97
N ASP A 520 -9.43 -34.30 28.65
CA ASP A 520 -9.31 -34.47 30.12
C ASP A 520 -9.24 -33.11 30.86
N LYS A 521 -9.45 -32.00 30.17
CA LYS A 521 -9.35 -30.63 30.69
C LYS A 521 -7.94 -30.17 31.02
N HIS A 522 -6.92 -30.96 30.69
CA HIS A 522 -5.54 -30.48 30.74
C HIS A 522 -5.34 -29.37 29.71
N ILE A 523 -4.44 -28.40 30.04
CA ILE A 523 -4.09 -27.30 29.15
C ILE A 523 -2.60 -27.33 28.86
N ARG A 524 -2.23 -27.00 27.62
CA ARG A 524 -0.87 -26.70 27.22
C ARG A 524 -0.82 -25.27 26.73
N ILE A 525 0.11 -24.49 27.23
CA ILE A 525 0.33 -23.10 26.85
C ILE A 525 1.65 -23.04 26.09
N ASP A 526 1.60 -22.55 24.85
CA ASP A 526 2.76 -22.22 24.09
C ASP A 526 3.04 -20.73 24.30
N PHE A 527 4.19 -20.40 24.89
CA PHE A 527 4.59 -19.02 25.18
C PHE A 527 5.37 -18.42 24.02
N ASN A 528 5.21 -17.14 23.80
CA ASN A 528 6.10 -16.31 23.00
C ASN A 528 7.50 -16.33 23.63
N PHE A 529 8.53 -16.02 22.86
CA PHE A 529 9.93 -15.95 23.34
C PHE A 529 10.47 -17.27 23.96
N ARG A 530 9.82 -18.41 23.70
CA ARG A 530 10.25 -19.71 24.24
C ARG A 530 11.66 -20.07 23.79
N ASN A 531 11.98 -19.84 22.52
CA ASN A 531 13.28 -20.18 21.95
C ASN A 531 14.38 -19.24 22.48
N GLU A 532 14.06 -17.95 22.58
CA GLU A 532 14.96 -16.94 23.12
C GLU A 532 15.28 -17.21 24.60
N LEU A 533 14.26 -17.53 25.40
CA LEU A 533 14.43 -17.85 26.80
C LEU A 533 15.23 -19.15 26.99
N ALA A 534 14.99 -20.18 26.20
CA ALA A 534 15.76 -21.42 26.21
C ALA A 534 17.24 -21.14 25.93
N TYR A 535 17.51 -20.31 24.93
CA TYR A 535 18.86 -19.87 24.57
C TYR A 535 19.58 -19.16 25.70
N TYR A 536 18.93 -18.21 26.38
CA TYR A 536 19.56 -17.51 27.52
C TYR A 536 19.81 -18.47 28.70
N LYS A 537 18.94 -19.44 28.92
CA LYS A 537 19.15 -20.49 29.92
C LYS A 537 20.37 -21.36 29.61
N GLU A 538 20.57 -21.72 28.34
CA GLU A 538 21.78 -22.46 27.92
C GLU A 538 23.06 -21.66 28.21
N ILE A 539 23.07 -20.35 27.96
CA ILE A 539 24.20 -19.48 28.28
C ILE A 539 24.50 -19.49 29.80
N LEU A 540 23.46 -19.43 30.64
CA LEU A 540 23.60 -19.48 32.10
C LEU A 540 24.13 -20.83 32.60
N GLN A 541 23.65 -21.95 32.04
CA GLN A 541 24.08 -23.30 32.39
C GLN A 541 25.53 -23.60 32.03
N GLN A 542 26.04 -23.09 30.91
CA GLN A 542 27.43 -23.22 30.51
C GLN A 542 28.42 -22.56 31.49
N ARG A 543 27.93 -21.68 32.39
CA ARG A 543 28.75 -21.06 33.46
C ARG A 543 28.90 -21.98 34.67
N GLU A 544 27.92 -22.85 34.97
CA GLU A 544 27.99 -23.75 36.16
C GLU A 544 28.95 -24.92 35.93
N VAL A 545 29.37 -25.16 34.69
CA VAL A 545 30.22 -26.31 34.30
C VAL A 545 31.67 -25.88 34.01
N GLY A 546 31.98 -24.58 34.00
CA GLY A 546 33.32 -23.99 33.76
C GLY A 546 33.79 -23.12 34.92
#